data_503c6cc16119a89b6e125f7fe0e05030
#
_entry.id   503c6cc16119a89b6e125f7fe0e05030
#
_cell.length_a   1.000
_cell.length_b   1.000
_cell.length_c   1.000
_cell.angle_alpha   90.00
_cell.angle_beta   90.00
_cell.angle_gamma   90.00
#
_symmetry.space_group_name_H-M   'P 1'
#
loop_
_entity.id
_entity.type
_entity.pdbx_description
1 polymer ?
#
loop_
_entity_poly.entity_id
_entity_poly.type
_entity_poly.pdbx_seq_one_letter_code
_entity_poly.pdbx_strand_id
1 'polypeptide(L)'
;MCPMKKDQCHLYFGLTNAEDRTKIMKGDAIMKGKIMAVLLAAAMTGSLAGCGSTQNKNAADASEEKMKVAMVTDSGDITDQSFNQMTYEACKAWGKENDIEFNYYKPQSDSDEARTASVDQAVADGANVIVLSGYVFAPTVIDESDLYPEVKFLALDVSAGDICEKGIGEGYDYNPDHYNVTDYYNEDNVYCCTYQEELSGFMAGYAAVMLGYRHLGFLGGMSVPAVNRYGYGYVQGTDAAAKELGITDEVQVEYVCGGQFYGDADITAYMDTWYGSKGVEVVFACGGGIYTSAAEAAVKTGGKVIGVDSDQSATIDDYKEGLTVTSAMKGLQVTIDNVLDAILDNEWDKYVGKIGNLGMESPDPAENYVQLPEETTQWDGTFTKEDYQKLVQRMYNGEYEVSSDSTTFPETEITATDYGSIK
;
A
#
# COMPACT_ATOMS: atom_id res chain seq x y z
N MET A 1 -34.30 37.66 10.28
CA MET A 1 -35.58 37.05 10.71
C MET A 1 -36.31 36.54 9.50
N CYS A 2 -36.24 35.26 9.25
CA CYS A 2 -37.25 34.47 8.54
C CYS A 2 -36.83 33.00 8.67
N PRO A 3 -37.61 32.13 9.24
CA PRO A 3 -37.26 30.72 9.44
C PRO A 3 -37.70 29.93 8.22
N MET A 4 -36.79 29.21 7.60
CA MET A 4 -37.14 28.20 6.60
C MET A 4 -37.29 26.83 7.25
N LYS A 5 -38.43 26.21 6.96
CA LYS A 5 -38.94 24.96 7.50
C LYS A 5 -38.06 23.75 7.10
N LYS A 6 -37.78 22.90 8.09
CA LYS A 6 -37.50 21.49 7.89
C LYS A 6 -38.80 20.84 7.39
N ASP A 7 -38.75 20.29 6.18
CA ASP A 7 -39.62 19.19 5.71
C ASP A 7 -39.40 19.06 4.20
N GLN A 8 -38.65 18.05 3.82
CA GLN A 8 -38.74 17.24 2.58
C GLN A 8 -37.35 16.62 2.22
N CYS A 9 -37.05 15.51 2.81
CA CYS A 9 -36.22 14.46 2.23
C CYS A 9 -36.50 13.14 2.96
N HIS A 10 -37.66 12.58 2.67
CA HIS A 10 -37.92 11.16 2.90
C HIS A 10 -38.40 10.62 1.56
N LEU A 11 -37.53 9.79 0.96
CA LEU A 11 -37.96 8.66 0.12
C LEU A 11 -36.74 7.96 -0.49
N TYR A 12 -36.72 6.64 -0.27
CA TYR A 12 -35.83 5.61 -0.78
C TYR A 12 -34.61 5.24 0.09
N PHE A 13 -34.90 4.55 1.18
CA PHE A 13 -34.07 3.44 1.65
C PHE A 13 -35.02 2.33 2.10
N GLY A 14 -35.19 1.34 1.22
CA GLY A 14 -35.85 0.10 1.54
C GLY A 14 -34.85 -0.80 2.25
N LEU A 15 -35.12 -1.06 3.51
CA LEU A 15 -34.42 -2.04 4.35
C LEU A 15 -34.60 -3.45 3.76
N THR A 16 -33.54 -4.07 3.29
CA THR A 16 -33.47 -5.53 3.15
C THR A 16 -32.70 -6.10 4.33
N ASN A 17 -33.37 -6.95 5.12
CA ASN A 17 -32.78 -7.64 6.26
C ASN A 17 -31.68 -8.63 5.81
N ALA A 18 -30.71 -8.90 6.69
CA ALA A 18 -29.62 -9.86 6.49
C ALA A 18 -30.10 -11.28 6.07
N GLU A 19 -31.31 -11.66 6.45
CA GLU A 19 -31.94 -12.93 6.04
C GLU A 19 -32.32 -12.99 4.55
N ASP A 20 -32.52 -11.86 3.89
CA ASP A 20 -32.82 -11.82 2.44
C ASP A 20 -31.56 -11.93 1.58
N ARG A 21 -30.42 -11.43 2.05
CA ARG A 21 -29.13 -11.58 1.35
C ARG A 21 -28.68 -13.05 1.29
N THR A 22 -28.83 -13.80 2.39
CA THR A 22 -28.50 -15.24 2.43
C THR A 22 -29.40 -16.10 1.54
N LYS A 23 -30.60 -15.65 1.22
CA LYS A 23 -31.48 -16.38 0.27
C LYS A 23 -31.16 -16.09 -1.19
N ILE A 24 -30.69 -14.88 -1.50
CA ILE A 24 -30.28 -14.51 -2.86
C ILE A 24 -28.98 -15.22 -3.23
N MET A 25 -27.97 -15.22 -2.33
CA MET A 25 -26.70 -15.93 -2.57
C MET A 25 -26.87 -17.46 -2.71
N LYS A 26 -27.76 -18.09 -1.92
CA LYS A 26 -28.08 -19.51 -2.10
C LYS A 26 -28.87 -19.83 -3.37
N GLY A 27 -29.61 -18.87 -3.91
CA GLY A 27 -30.33 -19.00 -5.18
C GLY A 27 -29.39 -19.01 -6.39
N ASP A 28 -28.43 -18.12 -6.41
CA ASP A 28 -27.49 -17.97 -7.52
C ASP A 28 -26.43 -19.08 -7.55
N ALA A 29 -25.93 -19.55 -6.42
CA ALA A 29 -25.04 -20.70 -6.34
C ALA A 29 -25.68 -21.99 -6.88
N ILE A 30 -27.00 -22.19 -6.68
CA ILE A 30 -27.74 -23.36 -7.19
C ILE A 30 -27.95 -23.24 -8.70
N MET A 31 -28.04 -22.04 -9.25
CA MET A 31 -28.19 -21.84 -10.70
C MET A 31 -26.87 -21.97 -11.47
N LYS A 32 -25.76 -21.45 -10.90
CA LYS A 32 -24.41 -21.62 -11.49
C LYS A 32 -23.96 -23.08 -11.46
N GLY A 33 -24.22 -23.84 -10.40
CA GLY A 33 -23.91 -25.27 -10.31
C GLY A 33 -24.68 -26.17 -11.32
N LYS A 34 -25.87 -25.75 -11.79
CA LYS A 34 -26.67 -26.53 -12.77
C LYS A 34 -26.26 -26.27 -14.20
N ILE A 35 -25.65 -25.15 -14.53
CA ILE A 35 -25.16 -24.83 -15.87
C ILE A 35 -23.84 -25.55 -16.14
N MET A 36 -22.95 -25.66 -15.13
CA MET A 36 -21.68 -26.38 -15.25
C MET A 36 -21.86 -27.92 -15.40
N ALA A 37 -22.90 -28.50 -14.78
CA ALA A 37 -23.19 -29.94 -14.91
C ALA A 37 -23.70 -30.39 -16.28
N VAL A 38 -24.14 -29.48 -17.14
CA VAL A 38 -24.66 -29.81 -18.48
C VAL A 38 -23.57 -29.82 -19.57
N LEU A 39 -22.44 -29.13 -19.35
CA LEU A 39 -21.34 -29.10 -20.33
C LEU A 39 -20.36 -30.27 -20.20
N LEU A 40 -20.32 -31.00 -19.09
CA LEU A 40 -19.47 -32.20 -18.91
C LEU A 40 -20.08 -33.52 -19.45
N ALA A 41 -21.34 -33.54 -19.87
CA ALA A 41 -22.03 -34.78 -20.33
C ALA A 41 -21.91 -35.07 -21.83
N ALA A 42 -21.25 -34.23 -22.64
CA ALA A 42 -21.19 -34.36 -24.09
C ALA A 42 -19.89 -34.97 -24.67
N ALA A 43 -18.90 -35.36 -23.82
CA ALA A 43 -17.59 -35.83 -24.30
C ALA A 43 -17.31 -37.33 -24.10
N MET A 44 -18.28 -38.15 -23.69
CA MET A 44 -18.08 -39.60 -23.53
C MET A 44 -18.98 -40.48 -24.43
N THR A 45 -18.75 -40.44 -25.73
CA THR A 45 -19.19 -41.53 -26.60
C THR A 45 -18.19 -41.71 -27.74
N GLY A 46 -17.32 -42.70 -27.62
CA GLY A 46 -16.57 -43.19 -28.78
C GLY A 46 -15.22 -43.80 -28.43
N SER A 47 -15.21 -45.06 -28.04
CA SER A 47 -14.36 -46.13 -28.61
C SER A 47 -14.14 -47.27 -27.63
N LEU A 48 -14.93 -48.31 -27.79
CA LEU A 48 -14.69 -49.66 -27.26
C LEU A 48 -14.18 -50.49 -28.43
N ALA A 49 -12.92 -50.87 -28.45
CA ALA A 49 -12.42 -52.14 -28.96
C ALA A 49 -10.87 -52.24 -28.83
N GLY A 50 -10.40 -53.25 -28.13
CA GLY A 50 -8.97 -53.64 -28.14
C GLY A 50 -8.50 -54.29 -26.85
N CYS A 51 -8.65 -55.64 -26.70
CA CYS A 51 -8.04 -56.46 -25.65
C CYS A 51 -6.51 -56.44 -25.72
N GLY A 52 -5.85 -56.39 -24.56
CA GLY A 52 -4.42 -56.73 -24.45
C GLY A 52 -3.90 -56.39 -23.05
N SER A 53 -3.71 -57.45 -22.23
CA SER A 53 -3.18 -57.41 -20.88
C SER A 53 -1.76 -56.84 -20.81
N THR A 54 -1.50 -55.88 -19.91
CA THR A 54 -0.31 -55.91 -19.04
C THR A 54 -0.48 -54.87 -17.90
N GLN A 55 -0.26 -55.30 -16.67
CA GLN A 55 -0.23 -54.46 -15.48
C GLN A 55 0.88 -53.40 -15.63
N ASN A 56 0.50 -52.14 -15.55
CA ASN A 56 1.41 -51.09 -15.08
C ASN A 56 0.60 -50.13 -14.22
N LYS A 57 1.03 -50.03 -12.96
CA LYS A 57 0.61 -49.00 -12.03
C LYS A 57 1.11 -47.65 -12.59
N ASN A 58 0.27 -46.91 -13.25
CA ASN A 58 0.52 -45.50 -13.41
C ASN A 58 -0.21 -44.79 -12.28
N ALA A 59 0.56 -44.25 -11.37
CA ALA A 59 0.11 -43.12 -10.57
C ALA A 59 -0.46 -42.04 -11.52
N ALA A 60 -1.62 -41.55 -11.22
CA ALA A 60 -2.14 -40.35 -11.87
C ALA A 60 -1.08 -39.27 -11.67
N ASP A 61 -0.44 -38.89 -12.77
CA ASP A 61 0.34 -37.66 -12.86
C ASP A 61 -0.69 -36.52 -12.72
N ALA A 62 -0.89 -36.07 -11.50
CA ALA A 62 -1.45 -34.76 -11.28
C ALA A 62 -0.36 -33.82 -11.83
N SER A 63 -0.56 -33.29 -13.02
CA SER A 63 0.26 -32.18 -13.51
C SER A 63 0.19 -31.12 -12.41
N GLU A 64 1.26 -30.90 -11.68
CA GLU A 64 1.39 -29.75 -10.79
C GLU A 64 1.03 -28.52 -11.63
N GLU A 65 -0.04 -27.84 -11.25
CA GLU A 65 -0.49 -26.64 -11.94
C GLU A 65 0.63 -25.60 -11.83
N LYS A 66 1.21 -25.23 -12.99
CA LYS A 66 2.38 -24.34 -13.00
C LYS A 66 1.99 -23.01 -12.39
N MET A 67 2.81 -22.51 -11.47
CA MET A 67 2.61 -21.19 -10.87
C MET A 67 2.52 -20.12 -11.94
N LYS A 68 1.56 -19.22 -11.80
CA LYS A 68 1.34 -18.06 -12.67
C LYS A 68 0.91 -16.90 -11.80
N VAL A 69 1.69 -15.83 -11.87
CA VAL A 69 1.51 -14.65 -11.02
C VAL A 69 0.75 -13.55 -11.77
N ALA A 70 -0.23 -12.96 -11.14
CA ALA A 70 -0.89 -11.75 -11.59
C ALA A 70 -0.74 -10.64 -10.54
N MET A 71 -0.66 -9.38 -10.99
CA MET A 71 -0.83 -8.21 -10.17
C MET A 71 -2.09 -7.47 -10.59
N VAL A 72 -2.87 -7.01 -9.63
CA VAL A 72 -3.98 -6.08 -9.87
C VAL A 72 -3.63 -4.75 -9.22
N THR A 73 -3.59 -3.66 -10.02
CA THR A 73 -3.36 -2.31 -9.50
C THR A 73 -4.62 -1.79 -8.82
N ASP A 74 -4.48 -0.78 -7.98
CA ASP A 74 -5.61 0.02 -7.53
C ASP A 74 -6.21 0.84 -8.70
N SER A 75 -6.48 2.12 -8.54
CA SER A 75 -6.82 3.03 -9.65
C SER A 75 -5.59 3.67 -10.31
N GLY A 76 -4.40 3.51 -9.69
CA GLY A 76 -3.13 4.04 -10.14
C GLY A 76 -2.57 3.39 -11.39
N ASP A 77 -1.47 3.93 -11.89
CA ASP A 77 -0.77 3.41 -13.07
C ASP A 77 0.57 2.78 -12.67
N ILE A 78 1.00 1.78 -13.42
CA ILE A 78 2.33 1.15 -13.25
C ILE A 78 3.50 2.07 -13.64
N THR A 79 3.24 3.34 -13.88
CA THR A 79 4.21 4.40 -14.20
C THR A 79 4.17 5.54 -13.18
N ASP A 80 3.59 5.30 -12.00
CA ASP A 80 3.43 6.31 -10.94
C ASP A 80 4.73 6.69 -10.23
N GLN A 81 5.83 6.01 -10.55
CA GLN A 81 7.15 6.15 -9.92
C GLN A 81 7.15 5.88 -8.41
N SER A 82 6.16 5.14 -7.92
CA SER A 82 5.90 4.87 -6.51
C SER A 82 5.31 3.46 -6.33
N PHE A 83 4.24 3.33 -5.56
CA PHE A 83 3.69 2.07 -5.06
C PHE A 83 3.30 1.06 -6.17
N ASN A 84 2.48 1.47 -7.15
CA ASN A 84 2.06 0.54 -8.21
C ASN A 84 3.20 0.16 -9.15
N GLN A 85 4.06 1.12 -9.52
CA GLN A 85 5.21 0.82 -10.37
C GLN A 85 6.17 -0.14 -9.67
N MET A 86 6.51 0.10 -8.41
CA MET A 86 7.43 -0.76 -7.65
C MET A 86 6.88 -2.18 -7.49
N THR A 87 5.58 -2.31 -7.18
CA THR A 87 4.92 -3.61 -7.09
C THR A 87 4.95 -4.35 -8.44
N TYR A 88 4.68 -3.64 -9.54
CA TYR A 88 4.72 -4.19 -10.90
C TYR A 88 6.14 -4.65 -11.27
N GLU A 89 7.14 -3.80 -11.03
CA GLU A 89 8.53 -4.09 -11.40
C GLU A 89 9.07 -5.27 -10.57
N ALA A 90 8.74 -5.34 -9.28
CA ALA A 90 9.09 -6.44 -8.42
C ALA A 90 8.51 -7.78 -8.92
N CYS A 91 7.21 -7.85 -9.11
CA CYS A 91 6.56 -9.06 -9.63
C CYS A 91 7.11 -9.49 -11.00
N LYS A 92 7.35 -8.53 -11.89
CA LYS A 92 7.90 -8.77 -13.22
C LYS A 92 9.34 -9.26 -13.18
N ALA A 93 10.18 -8.66 -12.33
CA ALA A 93 11.57 -9.05 -12.16
C ALA A 93 11.65 -10.47 -11.58
N TRP A 94 10.91 -10.74 -10.52
CA TRP A 94 10.83 -12.05 -9.88
C TRP A 94 10.33 -13.13 -10.85
N GLY A 95 9.25 -12.85 -11.59
CA GLY A 95 8.71 -13.79 -12.58
C GLY A 95 9.73 -14.12 -13.69
N LYS A 96 10.49 -13.12 -14.14
CA LYS A 96 11.56 -13.30 -15.14
C LYS A 96 12.72 -14.13 -14.59
N GLU A 97 13.13 -13.91 -13.35
CA GLU A 97 14.23 -14.63 -12.70
C GLU A 97 13.90 -16.12 -12.51
N ASN A 98 12.65 -16.43 -12.15
CA ASN A 98 12.18 -17.77 -11.85
C ASN A 98 11.52 -18.50 -13.03
N ASP A 99 11.53 -17.92 -14.25
CA ASP A 99 10.82 -18.47 -15.44
C ASP A 99 9.32 -18.73 -15.19
N ILE A 100 8.70 -17.83 -14.42
CA ILE A 100 7.27 -17.83 -14.06
C ILE A 100 6.55 -16.77 -14.90
N GLU A 101 5.38 -17.14 -15.46
CA GLU A 101 4.54 -16.19 -16.20
C GLU A 101 3.96 -15.14 -15.26
N PHE A 102 4.10 -13.86 -15.65
CA PHE A 102 3.56 -12.71 -14.94
C PHE A 102 2.74 -11.83 -15.86
N ASN A 103 1.55 -11.43 -15.40
CA ASN A 103 0.69 -10.45 -16.06
C ASN A 103 0.18 -9.42 -15.04
N TYR A 104 -0.21 -8.22 -15.50
CA TYR A 104 -0.87 -7.25 -14.65
C TYR A 104 -2.23 -6.84 -15.23
N TYR A 105 -3.13 -6.42 -14.35
CA TYR A 105 -4.48 -6.02 -14.66
C TYR A 105 -4.75 -4.67 -14.01
N LYS A 106 -5.26 -3.73 -14.80
CA LYS A 106 -5.68 -2.41 -14.31
C LYS A 106 -7.19 -2.34 -14.31
N PRO A 107 -7.86 -2.08 -13.18
CA PRO A 107 -9.30 -1.87 -13.12
C PRO A 107 -9.73 -0.73 -14.04
N GLN A 108 -10.91 -0.87 -14.65
CA GLN A 108 -11.43 0.12 -15.61
C GLN A 108 -11.94 1.40 -14.94
N SER A 109 -12.18 1.34 -13.64
CA SER A 109 -12.58 2.48 -12.80
C SER A 109 -12.13 2.25 -11.37
N ASP A 110 -12.11 3.32 -10.58
CA ASP A 110 -11.86 3.25 -9.15
C ASP A 110 -13.14 2.82 -8.41
N SER A 111 -13.42 1.52 -8.46
CA SER A 111 -14.54 0.90 -7.73
C SER A 111 -14.23 -0.53 -7.34
N ASP A 112 -14.86 -1.01 -6.27
CA ASP A 112 -14.69 -2.38 -5.78
C ASP A 112 -15.08 -3.40 -6.85
N GLU A 113 -16.17 -3.17 -7.60
CA GLU A 113 -16.61 -4.04 -8.66
C GLU A 113 -15.60 -4.14 -9.82
N ALA A 114 -14.92 -3.04 -10.16
CA ALA A 114 -13.90 -3.06 -11.22
C ALA A 114 -12.63 -3.79 -10.77
N ARG A 115 -12.26 -3.69 -9.50
CA ARG A 115 -11.13 -4.43 -8.90
C ARG A 115 -11.43 -5.93 -8.87
N THR A 116 -12.60 -6.33 -8.38
CA THR A 116 -13.08 -7.71 -8.40
C THR A 116 -13.12 -8.28 -9.82
N ALA A 117 -13.66 -7.56 -10.80
CA ALA A 117 -13.68 -8.00 -12.20
C ALA A 117 -12.27 -8.19 -12.79
N SER A 118 -11.27 -7.43 -12.31
CA SER A 118 -9.87 -7.60 -12.74
C SER A 118 -9.25 -8.85 -12.13
N VAL A 119 -9.60 -9.22 -10.89
CA VAL A 119 -9.22 -10.50 -10.27
C VAL A 119 -9.87 -11.66 -10.99
N ASP A 120 -11.19 -11.62 -11.25
CA ASP A 120 -11.91 -12.61 -12.05
C ASP A 120 -11.22 -12.86 -13.40
N GLN A 121 -10.81 -11.79 -14.08
CA GLN A 121 -10.10 -11.90 -15.36
C GLN A 121 -8.74 -12.56 -15.20
N ALA A 122 -7.96 -12.20 -14.18
CA ALA A 122 -6.65 -12.79 -13.90
C ALA A 122 -6.77 -14.30 -13.65
N VAL A 123 -7.76 -14.72 -12.84
CA VAL A 123 -8.03 -16.14 -12.57
C VAL A 123 -8.50 -16.86 -13.84
N ALA A 124 -9.38 -16.26 -14.63
CA ALA A 124 -9.83 -16.83 -15.92
C ALA A 124 -8.67 -17.01 -16.92
N ASP A 125 -7.65 -16.16 -16.87
CA ASP A 125 -6.43 -16.25 -17.66
C ASP A 125 -5.40 -17.24 -17.06
N GLY A 126 -5.75 -17.90 -15.94
CA GLY A 126 -5.02 -18.99 -15.31
C GLY A 126 -4.04 -18.55 -14.22
N ALA A 127 -4.13 -17.34 -13.69
CA ALA A 127 -3.35 -16.93 -12.52
C ALA A 127 -3.79 -17.72 -11.28
N ASN A 128 -2.83 -18.22 -10.50
CA ASN A 128 -3.06 -18.93 -9.24
C ASN A 128 -2.32 -18.30 -8.06
N VAL A 129 -1.61 -17.20 -8.31
CA VAL A 129 -1.07 -16.28 -7.29
C VAL A 129 -1.40 -14.86 -7.73
N ILE A 130 -2.06 -14.09 -6.87
CA ILE A 130 -2.51 -12.74 -7.18
C ILE A 130 -1.97 -11.76 -6.14
N VAL A 131 -1.25 -10.74 -6.61
CA VAL A 131 -0.75 -9.62 -5.82
C VAL A 131 -1.72 -8.44 -5.98
N LEU A 132 -2.31 -8.01 -4.88
CA LEU A 132 -3.26 -6.92 -4.79
C LEU A 132 -2.54 -5.67 -4.26
N SER A 133 -2.48 -4.61 -5.07
CA SER A 133 -1.65 -3.44 -4.80
C SER A 133 -2.45 -2.31 -4.17
N GLY A 134 -2.59 -2.31 -2.83
CA GLY A 134 -3.13 -1.19 -2.07
C GLY A 134 -4.31 -1.51 -1.14
N TYR A 135 -4.53 -0.64 -0.17
CA TYR A 135 -5.53 -0.79 0.90
C TYR A 135 -6.98 -0.97 0.39
N VAL A 136 -7.28 -0.44 -0.79
CA VAL A 136 -8.61 -0.53 -1.41
C VAL A 136 -9.05 -1.95 -1.77
N PHE A 137 -8.16 -2.94 -1.64
CA PHE A 137 -8.45 -4.33 -1.94
C PHE A 137 -9.05 -5.13 -0.78
N ALA A 138 -9.29 -4.53 0.39
CA ALA A 138 -9.96 -5.24 1.49
C ALA A 138 -11.31 -5.86 1.07
N PRO A 139 -12.22 -5.18 0.33
CA PRO A 139 -13.44 -5.82 -0.19
C PRO A 139 -13.16 -7.00 -1.13
N THR A 140 -12.18 -6.87 -2.00
CA THR A 140 -11.79 -7.93 -2.95
C THR A 140 -11.22 -9.14 -2.22
N VAL A 141 -10.39 -8.94 -1.16
CA VAL A 141 -9.93 -10.04 -0.31
C VAL A 141 -11.10 -10.78 0.33
N ILE A 142 -12.10 -10.06 0.85
CA ILE A 142 -13.29 -10.64 1.47
C ILE A 142 -14.09 -11.46 0.45
N ASP A 143 -14.35 -10.91 -0.72
CA ASP A 143 -15.25 -11.50 -1.70
C ASP A 143 -14.58 -12.65 -2.48
N GLU A 144 -13.31 -12.50 -2.86
CA GLU A 144 -12.65 -13.40 -3.81
C GLU A 144 -11.89 -14.55 -3.13
N SER A 145 -11.49 -14.41 -1.87
CA SER A 145 -10.75 -15.47 -1.17
C SER A 145 -11.58 -16.74 -0.98
N ASP A 146 -12.87 -16.61 -0.69
CA ASP A 146 -13.81 -17.73 -0.59
C ASP A 146 -14.21 -18.28 -1.97
N LEU A 147 -14.27 -17.41 -2.99
CA LEU A 147 -14.66 -17.79 -4.35
C LEU A 147 -13.58 -18.61 -5.05
N TYR A 148 -12.29 -18.31 -4.77
CA TYR A 148 -11.13 -18.95 -5.38
C TYR A 148 -10.19 -19.55 -4.32
N PRO A 149 -10.60 -20.59 -3.58
CA PRO A 149 -9.84 -21.14 -2.46
C PRO A 149 -8.48 -21.74 -2.83
N GLU A 150 -8.25 -22.09 -4.10
CA GLU A 150 -6.95 -22.56 -4.62
C GLU A 150 -6.01 -21.44 -5.06
N VAL A 151 -6.49 -20.19 -5.19
CA VAL A 151 -5.69 -19.03 -5.56
C VAL A 151 -5.06 -18.46 -4.30
N LYS A 152 -3.77 -18.14 -4.33
CA LYS A 152 -3.09 -17.44 -3.23
C LYS A 152 -3.12 -15.93 -3.45
N PHE A 153 -3.52 -15.21 -2.43
CA PHE A 153 -3.62 -13.75 -2.46
C PHE A 153 -2.55 -13.12 -1.55
N LEU A 154 -1.73 -12.24 -2.11
CA LEU A 154 -0.87 -11.31 -1.39
C LEU A 154 -1.48 -9.92 -1.49
N ALA A 155 -2.00 -9.40 -0.38
CA ALA A 155 -2.62 -8.07 -0.34
C ALA A 155 -1.71 -7.06 0.38
N LEU A 156 -1.15 -6.11 -0.37
CA LEU A 156 -0.25 -5.07 0.13
C LEU A 156 -1.05 -3.88 0.64
N ASP A 157 -0.64 -3.32 1.77
CA ASP A 157 -1.29 -2.22 2.49
C ASP A 157 -2.73 -2.52 2.95
N VAL A 158 -3.13 -3.79 3.05
CA VAL A 158 -4.42 -4.18 3.60
C VAL A 158 -4.27 -4.56 5.07
N SER A 159 -4.88 -3.78 5.96
CA SER A 159 -4.83 -3.97 7.40
C SER A 159 -6.03 -4.77 7.93
N ALA A 160 -5.91 -5.24 9.17
CA ALA A 160 -7.04 -5.79 9.92
C ALA A 160 -8.21 -4.78 10.03
N GLY A 161 -7.89 -3.49 10.18
CA GLY A 161 -8.88 -2.41 10.24
C GLY A 161 -9.68 -2.29 8.94
N ASP A 162 -9.00 -2.34 7.79
CA ASP A 162 -9.65 -2.25 6.47
C ASP A 162 -10.59 -3.43 6.24
N ILE A 163 -10.17 -4.65 6.61
CA ILE A 163 -11.02 -5.85 6.51
C ILE A 163 -12.22 -5.74 7.44
N CYS A 164 -12.02 -5.35 8.72
CA CYS A 164 -13.11 -5.19 9.68
C CYS A 164 -14.10 -4.10 9.24
N GLU A 165 -13.62 -2.96 8.75
CA GLU A 165 -14.47 -1.87 8.27
C GLU A 165 -15.40 -2.34 7.14
N LYS A 166 -14.88 -3.10 6.20
CA LYS A 166 -15.66 -3.61 5.07
C LYS A 166 -16.53 -4.80 5.44
N GLY A 167 -16.03 -5.74 6.26
CA GLY A 167 -16.75 -6.94 6.65
C GLY A 167 -17.89 -6.68 7.64
N ILE A 168 -17.72 -5.71 8.55
CA ILE A 168 -18.70 -5.37 9.61
C ILE A 168 -19.64 -4.23 9.16
N GLY A 169 -19.12 -3.23 8.44
CA GLY A 169 -19.86 -2.05 8.02
C GLY A 169 -20.24 -1.14 9.19
N GLU A 170 -21.51 -0.68 9.23
CA GLU A 170 -22.00 0.32 10.22
C GLU A 170 -21.80 -0.06 11.70
N GLY A 171 -21.48 -1.33 12.00
CA GLY A 171 -21.26 -1.81 13.36
C GLY A 171 -19.80 -1.75 13.81
N TYR A 172 -18.88 -1.39 12.94
CA TYR A 172 -17.46 -1.34 13.26
C TYR A 172 -17.11 -0.15 14.16
N ASP A 173 -16.41 -0.41 15.25
CA ASP A 173 -16.03 0.61 16.24
C ASP A 173 -14.62 1.19 16.02
N TYR A 174 -14.03 0.93 14.87
CA TYR A 174 -12.68 1.36 14.45
C TYR A 174 -11.53 0.79 15.31
N ASN A 175 -11.78 -0.30 16.02
CA ASN A 175 -10.75 -1.06 16.74
C ASN A 175 -10.76 -2.53 16.29
N PRO A 176 -9.85 -2.97 15.41
CA PRO A 176 -9.83 -4.33 14.90
C PRO A 176 -9.58 -5.39 15.99
N ASP A 177 -8.96 -5.02 17.12
CA ASP A 177 -8.67 -5.94 18.23
C ASP A 177 -9.95 -6.44 18.95
N HIS A 178 -11.09 -5.78 18.71
CA HIS A 178 -12.39 -6.22 19.25
C HIS A 178 -13.04 -7.32 18.42
N TYR A 179 -12.47 -7.69 17.28
CA TYR A 179 -13.05 -8.61 16.31
C TYR A 179 -12.08 -9.73 15.93
N ASN A 180 -12.63 -10.88 15.53
CA ASN A 180 -11.83 -11.91 14.89
C ASN A 180 -11.82 -11.64 13.37
N VAL A 181 -10.71 -11.10 12.88
CA VAL A 181 -10.58 -10.63 11.49
C VAL A 181 -10.76 -11.78 10.49
N THR A 182 -10.34 -13.01 10.86
CA THR A 182 -10.45 -14.18 9.98
C THR A 182 -11.91 -14.67 9.80
N ASP A 183 -12.88 -14.11 10.53
CA ASP A 183 -14.31 -14.39 10.28
C ASP A 183 -14.82 -13.74 8.98
N TYR A 184 -14.03 -12.87 8.34
CA TYR A 184 -14.45 -12.07 7.18
C TYR A 184 -13.78 -12.44 5.86
N TYR A 185 -12.77 -13.31 5.86
CA TYR A 185 -12.08 -13.76 4.64
C TYR A 185 -11.57 -15.19 4.81
N ASN A 186 -11.23 -15.86 3.72
CA ASN A 186 -10.64 -17.20 3.79
C ASN A 186 -9.16 -17.12 4.20
N GLU A 187 -8.88 -17.45 5.47
CA GLU A 187 -7.52 -17.40 6.01
C GLU A 187 -6.56 -18.44 5.39
N ASP A 188 -7.08 -19.48 4.74
CA ASP A 188 -6.27 -20.57 4.17
C ASP A 188 -5.52 -20.18 2.88
N ASN A 189 -5.86 -19.03 2.26
CA ASN A 189 -5.28 -18.63 0.98
C ASN A 189 -4.87 -17.15 0.87
N VAL A 190 -4.92 -16.39 1.98
CA VAL A 190 -4.60 -14.96 1.99
C VAL A 190 -3.45 -14.65 2.91
N TYR A 191 -2.55 -13.79 2.47
CA TYR A 191 -1.61 -13.03 3.30
C TYR A 191 -1.82 -11.54 3.04
N CYS A 192 -2.08 -10.78 4.08
CA CYS A 192 -2.10 -9.32 4.04
C CYS A 192 -0.86 -8.76 4.73
N CYS A 193 -0.41 -7.59 4.33
CA CYS A 193 0.61 -6.87 5.08
C CYS A 193 0.43 -5.35 4.99
N THR A 194 0.88 -4.67 6.04
CA THR A 194 1.08 -3.23 6.12
C THR A 194 2.53 -2.95 6.47
N TYR A 195 2.92 -1.70 6.46
CA TYR A 195 4.28 -1.30 6.81
C TYR A 195 4.26 -0.31 7.97
N GLN A 196 5.39 -0.22 8.68
CA GLN A 196 5.60 0.77 9.73
C GLN A 196 6.11 2.08 9.10
N GLU A 197 5.25 2.70 8.26
CA GLU A 197 5.59 3.92 7.52
C GLU A 197 5.96 5.08 8.45
N GLU A 198 5.46 5.08 9.69
CA GLU A 198 5.82 6.06 10.71
C GLU A 198 7.32 6.07 11.00
N LEU A 199 7.98 4.91 10.91
CA LEU A 199 9.42 4.83 11.15
C LEU A 199 10.22 5.42 10.00
N SER A 200 9.82 5.14 8.74
CA SER A 200 10.45 5.73 7.56
C SER A 200 10.21 7.24 7.50
N GLY A 201 8.99 7.67 7.80
CA GLY A 201 8.66 9.09 7.96
C GLY A 201 9.50 9.77 9.04
N PHE A 202 9.62 9.13 10.21
CA PHE A 202 10.46 9.62 11.32
C PHE A 202 11.91 9.82 10.88
N MET A 203 12.51 8.81 10.24
CA MET A 203 13.88 8.90 9.73
C MET A 203 14.05 10.07 8.77
N ALA A 204 13.09 10.28 7.85
CA ALA A 204 13.13 11.36 6.87
C ALA A 204 13.03 12.76 7.53
N GLY A 205 12.13 12.93 8.48
CA GLY A 205 11.98 14.19 9.23
C GLY A 205 13.19 14.49 10.10
N TYR A 206 13.70 13.49 10.80
CA TYR A 206 14.92 13.61 11.62
C TYR A 206 16.12 13.99 10.76
N ALA A 207 16.35 13.28 9.64
CA ALA A 207 17.44 13.56 8.72
C ALA A 207 17.34 14.98 8.13
N ALA A 208 16.15 15.44 7.74
CA ALA A 208 15.96 16.77 7.19
C ALA A 208 16.40 17.88 8.18
N VAL A 209 16.01 17.78 9.46
CA VAL A 209 16.44 18.75 10.49
C VAL A 209 17.94 18.68 10.73
N MET A 210 18.51 17.46 10.81
CA MET A 210 19.95 17.28 11.04
C MET A 210 20.81 17.78 9.86
N LEU A 211 20.27 17.72 8.64
CA LEU A 211 20.86 18.30 7.41
C LEU A 211 20.68 19.83 7.32
N GLY A 212 20.06 20.46 8.31
CA GLY A 212 20.02 21.91 8.42
C GLY A 212 18.70 22.57 7.97
N TYR A 213 17.69 21.81 7.49
CA TYR A 213 16.38 22.36 7.16
C TYR A 213 15.61 22.77 8.44
N ARG A 214 14.88 23.87 8.38
CA ARG A 214 14.14 24.45 9.52
C ARG A 214 12.67 24.67 9.22
N HIS A 215 12.32 24.98 7.97
CA HIS A 215 10.94 25.12 7.55
C HIS A 215 10.59 23.99 6.57
N LEU A 216 9.94 22.98 7.09
CA LEU A 216 9.66 21.74 6.39
C LEU A 216 8.19 21.71 5.94
N GLY A 217 7.89 20.91 4.91
CA GLY A 217 6.53 20.65 4.44
C GLY A 217 6.28 19.15 4.30
N PHE A 218 5.03 18.77 4.47
CA PHE A 218 4.51 17.46 4.10
C PHE A 218 3.33 17.63 3.14
N LEU A 219 3.44 17.08 1.95
CA LEU A 219 2.38 17.00 0.95
C LEU A 219 1.96 15.54 0.81
N GLY A 220 0.90 15.13 1.50
CA GLY A 220 0.30 13.81 1.35
C GLY A 220 -0.58 13.72 0.09
N GLY A 221 -0.79 12.53 -0.44
CA GLY A 221 -1.79 12.26 -1.45
C GLY A 221 -3.20 12.40 -0.89
N MET A 222 -3.86 11.32 -0.58
CA MET A 222 -5.10 11.29 0.21
C MET A 222 -4.78 11.00 1.67
N SER A 223 -5.63 11.50 2.59
CA SER A 223 -5.52 11.21 4.02
C SER A 223 -6.02 9.77 4.29
N VAL A 224 -5.16 8.80 4.03
CA VAL A 224 -5.38 7.37 4.30
C VAL A 224 -4.34 6.87 5.31
N PRO A 225 -4.57 5.72 5.98
CA PRO A 225 -3.71 5.30 7.10
C PRO A 225 -2.21 5.27 6.79
N ALA A 226 -1.79 4.73 5.65
CA ALA A 226 -0.38 4.67 5.27
C ALA A 226 0.24 6.07 5.06
N VAL A 227 -0.46 6.98 4.35
CA VAL A 227 -0.02 8.36 4.13
C VAL A 227 0.09 9.12 5.45
N ASN A 228 -0.90 8.93 6.34
CA ASN A 228 -0.90 9.56 7.65
C ASN A 228 0.24 9.02 8.52
N ARG A 229 0.52 7.69 8.52
CA ARG A 229 1.68 7.16 9.25
C ARG A 229 2.99 7.77 8.77
N TYR A 230 3.23 7.83 7.46
CA TYR A 230 4.40 8.54 6.91
C TYR A 230 4.49 9.99 7.42
N GLY A 231 3.40 10.74 7.26
CA GLY A 231 3.38 12.17 7.58
C GLY A 231 3.49 12.45 9.07
N TYR A 232 2.78 11.68 9.89
CA TYR A 232 2.84 11.82 11.35
C TYR A 232 4.19 11.36 11.90
N GLY A 233 4.77 10.30 11.32
CA GLY A 233 6.15 9.90 11.60
C GLY A 233 7.14 11.02 11.25
N TYR A 234 6.98 11.66 10.08
CA TYR A 234 7.80 12.79 9.66
C TYR A 234 7.75 13.95 10.64
N VAL A 235 6.57 14.31 11.12
CA VAL A 235 6.39 15.36 12.14
C VAL A 235 7.09 14.97 13.45
N GLN A 236 6.91 13.72 13.91
CA GLN A 236 7.56 13.19 15.12
C GLN A 236 9.08 13.17 15.00
N GLY A 237 9.63 12.75 13.85
CA GLY A 237 11.09 12.75 13.61
C GLY A 237 11.67 14.15 13.55
N THR A 238 10.96 15.10 12.93
CA THR A 238 11.32 16.53 12.92
C THR A 238 11.39 17.10 14.33
N ASP A 239 10.39 16.82 15.16
CA ASP A 239 10.32 17.25 16.54
C ASP A 239 11.45 16.64 17.40
N ALA A 240 11.72 15.34 17.23
CA ALA A 240 12.78 14.65 17.94
C ALA A 240 14.17 15.25 17.65
N ALA A 241 14.47 15.50 16.37
CA ALA A 241 15.74 16.13 15.98
C ALA A 241 15.85 17.57 16.47
N ALA A 242 14.78 18.36 16.41
CA ALA A 242 14.74 19.71 16.92
C ALA A 242 14.99 19.77 18.45
N LYS A 243 14.40 18.84 19.21
CA LYS A 243 14.65 18.66 20.65
C LYS A 243 16.10 18.32 20.94
N GLU A 244 16.68 17.37 20.20
CA GLU A 244 18.06 16.95 20.37
C GLU A 244 19.05 18.10 20.12
N LEU A 245 18.75 18.97 19.16
CA LEU A 245 19.54 20.17 18.87
C LEU A 245 19.21 21.37 19.77
N GLY A 246 18.12 21.34 20.53
CA GLY A 246 17.66 22.45 21.37
C GLY A 246 17.13 23.64 20.56
N ILE A 247 16.48 23.41 19.41
CA ILE A 247 16.01 24.43 18.45
C ILE A 247 14.52 24.30 18.11
N THR A 248 13.70 23.80 19.03
CA THR A 248 12.26 23.59 18.78
C THR A 248 11.52 24.87 18.37
N ASP A 249 11.96 26.04 18.86
CA ASP A 249 11.39 27.34 18.48
C ASP A 249 11.79 27.79 17.05
N GLU A 250 12.77 27.15 16.42
CA GLU A 250 13.30 27.50 15.10
C GLU A 250 12.76 26.59 13.98
N VAL A 251 12.16 25.44 14.35
CA VAL A 251 11.71 24.43 13.38
C VAL A 251 10.19 24.45 13.27
N GLN A 252 9.71 24.36 12.03
CA GLN A 252 8.28 24.30 11.76
C GLN A 252 7.96 23.33 10.60
N VAL A 253 6.75 22.73 10.65
CA VAL A 253 6.22 21.84 9.64
C VAL A 253 4.87 22.33 9.17
N GLU A 254 4.73 22.52 7.85
CA GLU A 254 3.46 22.71 7.16
C GLU A 254 2.96 21.37 6.66
N TYR A 255 1.74 20.95 7.01
CA TYR A 255 1.17 19.65 6.66
C TYR A 255 -0.12 19.83 5.85
N VAL A 256 -0.22 19.15 4.71
CA VAL A 256 -1.45 19.18 3.87
C VAL A 256 -1.54 17.91 3.04
N CYS A 257 -2.79 17.46 2.75
CA CYS A 257 -3.06 16.43 1.74
C CYS A 257 -3.58 17.06 0.44
N GLY A 258 -3.18 16.51 -0.71
CA GLY A 258 -3.61 16.95 -2.02
C GLY A 258 -5.05 16.56 -2.37
N GLY A 259 -5.57 15.47 -1.74
CA GLY A 259 -6.87 14.88 -2.05
C GLY A 259 -6.82 13.87 -3.21
N GLN A 260 -5.64 13.57 -3.75
CA GLN A 260 -5.40 12.65 -4.86
C GLN A 260 -3.93 12.20 -4.89
N PHE A 261 -3.61 11.10 -5.61
CA PHE A 261 -2.26 10.56 -5.71
C PHE A 261 -1.47 11.00 -6.95
N TYR A 262 -1.81 12.12 -7.55
CA TYR A 262 -1.10 12.71 -8.69
C TYR A 262 -1.05 14.22 -8.56
N GLY A 263 0.00 14.83 -9.15
CA GLY A 263 0.15 16.27 -9.17
C GLY A 263 -0.75 16.94 -10.20
N ASP A 264 -1.15 18.18 -9.93
CA ASP A 264 -1.86 19.03 -10.86
C ASP A 264 -1.64 20.53 -10.59
N ALA A 265 -2.30 21.39 -11.39
CA ALA A 265 -2.10 22.82 -11.33
C ALA A 265 -2.49 23.44 -9.97
N ASP A 266 -3.53 22.92 -9.31
CA ASP A 266 -3.98 23.47 -8.01
C ASP A 266 -2.98 23.10 -6.91
N ILE A 267 -2.52 21.86 -6.87
CA ILE A 267 -1.50 21.39 -5.93
C ILE A 267 -0.18 22.11 -6.20
N THR A 268 0.24 22.25 -7.47
CA THR A 268 1.45 22.99 -7.83
C THR A 268 1.38 24.44 -7.37
N ALA A 269 0.22 25.14 -7.55
CA ALA A 269 0.04 26.50 -7.08
C ALA A 269 0.09 26.62 -5.53
N TYR A 270 -0.40 25.60 -4.83
CA TYR A 270 -0.30 25.53 -3.38
C TYR A 270 1.16 25.39 -2.94
N MET A 271 1.91 24.50 -3.59
CA MET A 271 3.35 24.33 -3.36
C MET A 271 4.18 25.55 -3.74
N ASP A 272 3.82 26.27 -4.83
CA ASP A 272 4.41 27.56 -5.19
C ASP A 272 4.28 28.58 -4.04
N THR A 273 3.15 28.57 -3.34
CA THR A 273 2.94 29.43 -2.16
C THR A 273 3.85 29.01 -1.00
N TRP A 274 3.99 27.72 -0.76
CA TRP A 274 4.84 27.20 0.31
C TRP A 274 6.32 27.56 0.09
N TYR A 275 6.88 27.20 -1.06
CA TYR A 275 8.28 27.49 -1.35
C TYR A 275 8.55 28.99 -1.55
N GLY A 276 7.64 29.69 -2.24
CA GLY A 276 7.86 31.10 -2.61
C GLY A 276 7.53 32.11 -1.52
N SER A 277 6.36 31.97 -0.88
CA SER A 277 5.85 32.99 0.05
C SER A 277 6.03 32.63 1.52
N LYS A 278 5.86 31.34 1.87
CA LYS A 278 6.06 30.87 3.25
C LYS A 278 7.53 30.56 3.55
N GLY A 279 8.35 30.27 2.54
CA GLY A 279 9.75 29.96 2.72
C GLY A 279 10.01 28.52 3.18
N VAL A 280 9.12 27.57 2.83
CA VAL A 280 9.35 26.16 3.03
C VAL A 280 10.59 25.75 2.22
N GLU A 281 11.51 25.05 2.84
CA GLU A 281 12.82 24.70 2.27
C GLU A 281 12.81 23.32 1.61
N VAL A 282 12.08 22.36 2.22
CA VAL A 282 11.96 20.97 1.76
C VAL A 282 10.56 20.46 1.99
N VAL A 283 9.99 19.76 1.00
CA VAL A 283 8.67 19.13 1.09
C VAL A 283 8.82 17.61 0.94
N PHE A 284 8.31 16.86 1.89
CA PHE A 284 8.10 15.43 1.74
C PHE A 284 6.81 15.19 0.95
N ALA A 285 6.94 14.73 -0.29
CA ALA A 285 5.83 14.44 -1.19
C ALA A 285 5.48 12.94 -1.11
N CYS A 286 4.38 12.63 -0.41
CA CYS A 286 4.01 11.28 -0.02
C CYS A 286 2.76 10.79 -0.76
N GLY A 287 2.95 9.96 -1.78
CA GLY A 287 1.87 9.23 -2.45
C GLY A 287 1.85 9.35 -3.97
N GLY A 288 2.17 8.25 -4.65
CA GLY A 288 2.11 8.12 -6.10
C GLY A 288 2.87 9.24 -6.83
N GLY A 289 2.23 9.80 -7.85
CA GLY A 289 2.78 10.87 -8.68
C GLY A 289 2.65 12.29 -8.12
N ILE A 290 2.23 12.49 -6.85
CA ILE A 290 2.03 13.84 -6.28
C ILE A 290 3.33 14.64 -6.16
N TYR A 291 4.49 13.96 -6.11
CA TYR A 291 5.82 14.59 -6.10
C TYR A 291 6.03 15.55 -7.27
N THR A 292 5.36 15.33 -8.40
CA THR A 292 5.48 16.20 -9.60
C THR A 292 5.14 17.65 -9.28
N SER A 293 4.07 17.89 -8.51
CA SER A 293 3.67 19.25 -8.08
C SER A 293 4.68 19.88 -7.12
N ALA A 294 5.25 19.09 -6.19
CA ALA A 294 6.29 19.59 -5.29
C ALA A 294 7.58 19.91 -6.06
N ALA A 295 8.00 19.03 -6.98
CA ALA A 295 9.21 19.22 -7.80
C ALA A 295 9.08 20.44 -8.73
N GLU A 296 7.95 20.58 -9.44
CA GLU A 296 7.67 21.75 -10.29
C GLU A 296 7.73 23.07 -9.53
N ALA A 297 7.25 23.12 -8.30
CA ALA A 297 7.32 24.31 -7.45
C ALA A 297 8.73 24.55 -6.91
N ALA A 298 9.38 23.49 -6.42
CA ALA A 298 10.72 23.58 -5.80
C ALA A 298 11.79 24.11 -6.77
N VAL A 299 11.77 23.70 -8.04
CA VAL A 299 12.77 24.18 -9.03
C VAL A 299 12.74 25.70 -9.23
N LYS A 300 11.60 26.35 -9.00
CA LYS A 300 11.44 27.82 -9.20
C LYS A 300 12.14 28.62 -8.13
N THR A 301 12.30 28.07 -6.93
CA THR A 301 12.82 28.78 -5.75
C THR A 301 14.13 28.22 -5.22
N GLY A 302 14.52 27.03 -5.69
CA GLY A 302 15.67 26.30 -5.14
C GLY A 302 15.32 25.47 -3.90
N GLY A 303 14.03 25.22 -3.68
CA GLY A 303 13.54 24.29 -2.67
C GLY A 303 13.96 22.85 -2.96
N LYS A 304 13.65 21.94 -2.04
CA LYS A 304 14.01 20.52 -2.09
C LYS A 304 12.79 19.63 -1.93
N VAL A 305 12.95 18.36 -2.30
CA VAL A 305 11.89 17.34 -2.20
C VAL A 305 12.43 16.10 -1.49
N ILE A 306 11.57 15.46 -0.69
CA ILE A 306 11.76 14.10 -0.17
C ILE A 306 10.76 13.21 -0.88
N GLY A 307 11.23 12.07 -1.41
CA GLY A 307 10.43 11.07 -2.10
C GLY A 307 9.81 10.03 -1.15
N VAL A 308 9.03 9.09 -1.72
CA VAL A 308 8.29 8.06 -0.97
C VAL A 308 8.33 6.69 -1.65
N ASP A 309 8.09 5.64 -0.89
CA ASP A 309 7.97 4.22 -1.26
C ASP A 309 9.26 3.62 -1.83
N SER A 310 9.84 4.23 -2.82
CA SER A 310 11.10 3.86 -3.49
C SER A 310 12.13 4.97 -3.40
N ASP A 311 13.35 4.70 -3.81
CA ASP A 311 14.32 5.76 -4.09
C ASP A 311 13.90 6.53 -5.34
N GLN A 312 13.24 7.67 -5.13
CA GLN A 312 12.75 8.53 -6.21
C GLN A 312 13.78 9.55 -6.69
N SER A 313 15.05 9.46 -6.24
CA SER A 313 16.08 10.43 -6.58
C SER A 313 16.25 10.59 -8.08
N ALA A 314 16.37 9.51 -8.85
CA ALA A 314 16.52 9.57 -10.29
C ALA A 314 15.36 10.32 -10.97
N THR A 315 14.13 10.07 -10.53
CA THR A 315 12.90 10.66 -11.10
C THR A 315 12.72 12.15 -10.72
N ILE A 316 12.95 12.47 -9.44
CA ILE A 316 12.79 13.85 -8.94
C ILE A 316 13.94 14.74 -9.47
N ASP A 317 15.14 14.20 -9.56
CA ASP A 317 16.31 14.94 -10.06
C ASP A 317 16.28 15.17 -11.58
N ASP A 318 15.41 14.48 -12.35
CA ASP A 318 15.10 14.83 -13.74
C ASP A 318 14.50 16.25 -13.88
N TYR A 319 13.84 16.77 -12.86
CA TYR A 319 13.39 18.17 -12.83
C TYR A 319 14.55 19.15 -12.63
N LYS A 320 15.50 18.78 -11.78
CA LYS A 320 16.74 19.52 -11.53
C LYS A 320 17.68 18.67 -10.70
N GLU A 321 18.93 18.53 -11.15
CA GLU A 321 19.98 17.82 -10.41
C GLU A 321 20.07 18.29 -8.95
N GLY A 322 20.10 17.32 -8.04
CA GLY A 322 20.20 17.55 -6.58
C GLY A 322 18.94 18.14 -5.95
N LEU A 323 17.77 17.97 -6.56
CA LEU A 323 16.47 18.39 -6.00
C LEU A 323 16.05 17.50 -4.84
N THR A 324 16.36 16.20 -4.91
CA THR A 324 16.01 15.20 -3.91
C THR A 324 16.94 15.26 -2.70
N VAL A 325 16.39 15.31 -1.49
CA VAL A 325 17.19 15.18 -0.25
C VAL A 325 17.37 13.70 0.11
N THR A 326 16.28 12.97 0.13
CA THR A 326 16.20 11.53 0.43
C THR A 326 14.84 11.00 -0.04
N SER A 327 14.56 9.71 0.22
CA SER A 327 13.23 9.11 0.06
C SER A 327 12.87 8.25 1.27
N ALA A 328 11.65 8.36 1.78
CA ALA A 328 11.15 7.47 2.82
C ALA A 328 10.66 6.18 2.17
N MET A 329 11.48 5.13 2.21
CA MET A 329 11.26 3.90 1.46
C MET A 329 10.41 2.89 2.21
N LYS A 330 9.75 2.03 1.44
CA LYS A 330 8.93 0.89 1.85
C LYS A 330 9.41 -0.36 1.09
N GLY A 331 9.59 -1.46 1.80
CA GLY A 331 10.21 -2.69 1.29
C GLY A 331 9.31 -3.53 0.36
N LEU A 332 8.70 -2.91 -0.65
CA LEU A 332 7.79 -3.61 -1.58
C LEU A 332 8.48 -4.75 -2.32
N GLN A 333 9.67 -4.49 -2.87
CA GLN A 333 10.45 -5.49 -3.60
C GLN A 333 10.74 -6.71 -2.70
N VAL A 334 11.34 -6.49 -1.54
CA VAL A 334 11.72 -7.58 -0.62
C VAL A 334 10.50 -8.34 -0.08
N THR A 335 9.36 -7.67 0.10
CA THR A 335 8.11 -8.32 0.50
C THR A 335 7.62 -9.28 -0.59
N ILE A 336 7.60 -8.82 -1.84
CA ILE A 336 7.15 -9.60 -2.99
C ILE A 336 8.08 -10.79 -3.20
N ASP A 337 9.39 -10.57 -3.22
CA ASP A 337 10.39 -11.63 -3.39
C ASP A 337 10.24 -12.70 -2.31
N ASN A 338 10.20 -12.31 -1.02
CA ASN A 338 10.10 -13.26 0.09
C ASN A 338 8.80 -14.08 0.06
N VAL A 339 7.67 -13.46 -0.29
CA VAL A 339 6.36 -14.16 -0.32
C VAL A 339 6.25 -15.06 -1.54
N LEU A 340 6.67 -14.61 -2.71
CA LEU A 340 6.64 -15.42 -3.93
C LEU A 340 7.63 -16.58 -3.88
N ASP A 341 8.82 -16.37 -3.30
CA ASP A 341 9.79 -17.44 -3.02
C ASP A 341 9.21 -18.49 -2.07
N ALA A 342 8.56 -18.07 -1.00
CA ALA A 342 7.91 -19.00 -0.07
C ALA A 342 6.79 -19.80 -0.73
N ILE A 343 6.03 -19.20 -1.66
CA ILE A 343 5.03 -19.94 -2.45
C ILE A 343 5.72 -20.95 -3.37
N LEU A 344 6.78 -20.57 -4.06
CA LEU A 344 7.53 -21.42 -4.99
C LEU A 344 8.19 -22.60 -4.27
N ASP A 345 8.71 -22.36 -3.07
CA ASP A 345 9.40 -23.34 -2.24
C ASP A 345 8.45 -24.22 -1.38
N ASN A 346 7.13 -24.06 -1.54
CA ASN A 346 6.09 -24.70 -0.72
C ASN A 346 6.20 -24.36 0.78
N GLU A 347 6.57 -23.12 1.10
CA GLU A 347 6.67 -22.55 2.44
C GLU A 347 5.58 -21.52 2.74
N TRP A 348 4.47 -21.53 1.97
CA TRP A 348 3.34 -20.61 2.12
C TRP A 348 2.77 -20.53 3.54
N ASP A 349 2.87 -21.62 4.32
CA ASP A 349 2.47 -21.68 5.73
C ASP A 349 3.16 -20.62 6.62
N LYS A 350 4.29 -20.04 6.16
CA LYS A 350 4.96 -18.95 6.86
C LYS A 350 4.12 -17.67 6.86
N TYR A 351 3.27 -17.48 5.84
CA TYR A 351 2.55 -16.24 5.55
C TYR A 351 1.04 -16.37 5.69
N VAL A 352 0.45 -17.43 5.16
CA VAL A 352 -1.00 -17.62 5.06
C VAL A 352 -1.73 -17.41 6.39
N GLY A 353 -2.89 -16.77 6.33
CA GLY A 353 -3.72 -16.47 7.49
C GLY A 353 -3.20 -15.33 8.38
N LYS A 354 -2.13 -14.64 7.95
CA LYS A 354 -1.53 -13.56 8.74
C LYS A 354 -1.75 -12.20 8.10
N ILE A 355 -1.76 -11.18 8.97
CA ILE A 355 -1.67 -9.78 8.58
C ILE A 355 -0.36 -9.25 9.17
N GLY A 356 0.67 -9.14 8.32
CA GLY A 356 1.98 -8.66 8.71
C GLY A 356 2.01 -7.15 8.92
N ASN A 357 2.85 -6.66 9.83
CA ASN A 357 3.19 -5.25 9.96
C ASN A 357 4.71 -5.13 9.82
N LEU A 358 5.15 -4.86 8.58
CA LEU A 358 6.55 -4.97 8.18
C LEU A 358 7.30 -3.67 8.48
N GLY A 359 8.40 -3.75 9.19
CA GLY A 359 9.08 -2.57 9.67
C GLY A 359 10.57 -2.74 9.89
N MET A 360 11.00 -2.38 11.08
CA MET A 360 12.40 -2.46 11.48
C MET A 360 12.69 -3.82 12.12
N GLU A 361 13.45 -4.65 11.41
CA GLU A 361 13.82 -6.01 11.82
C GLU A 361 15.25 -6.08 12.36
N SER A 362 16.09 -5.07 12.07
CA SER A 362 17.53 -5.09 12.32
C SER A 362 18.07 -3.71 12.65
N PRO A 363 19.19 -3.61 13.40
CA PRO A 363 19.93 -2.36 13.53
C PRO A 363 20.66 -1.94 12.24
N ASP A 364 20.76 -2.83 11.23
CA ASP A 364 21.30 -2.52 9.91
C ASP A 364 20.16 -1.97 9.02
N PRO A 365 20.25 -0.73 8.51
CA PRO A 365 19.21 -0.16 7.66
C PRO A 365 18.83 -1.04 6.45
N ALA A 366 19.82 -1.69 5.83
CA ALA A 366 19.62 -2.48 4.62
C ALA A 366 18.78 -3.75 4.82
N GLU A 367 18.62 -4.19 6.08
CA GLU A 367 17.85 -5.40 6.44
C GLU A 367 16.40 -5.07 6.83
N ASN A 368 15.97 -3.80 6.73
CA ASN A 368 14.67 -3.35 7.17
C ASN A 368 13.69 -3.13 6.00
N TYR A 369 12.39 -3.31 6.27
CA TYR A 369 11.32 -2.99 5.32
C TYR A 369 11.05 -1.48 5.23
N VAL A 370 11.54 -0.68 6.15
CA VAL A 370 11.42 0.79 6.16
C VAL A 370 12.80 1.41 6.37
N GLN A 371 13.19 2.33 5.48
CA GLN A 371 14.54 2.88 5.47
C GLN A 371 14.65 4.14 4.62
N LEU A 372 15.79 4.84 4.70
CA LEU A 372 16.23 5.85 3.72
C LEU A 372 17.30 5.24 2.79
N PRO A 373 17.37 5.63 1.51
CA PRO A 373 18.39 5.14 0.59
C PRO A 373 19.77 5.68 0.98
N GLU A 374 20.70 4.78 1.32
CA GLU A 374 22.03 5.18 1.81
C GLU A 374 22.90 5.84 0.76
N GLU A 375 22.72 5.49 -0.53
CA GLU A 375 23.61 5.93 -1.63
C GLU A 375 23.17 7.24 -2.27
N THR A 376 21.90 7.60 -2.21
CA THR A 376 21.31 8.75 -2.92
C THR A 376 20.86 9.87 -1.99
N THR A 377 20.74 9.62 -0.69
CA THR A 377 20.49 10.68 0.29
C THR A 377 21.63 11.69 0.30
N GLN A 378 21.29 12.98 0.39
CA GLN A 378 22.24 14.08 0.39
C GLN A 378 22.93 14.23 1.76
N TRP A 379 23.67 13.19 2.18
CA TRP A 379 24.48 13.26 3.41
C TRP A 379 25.52 14.38 3.32
N ASP A 380 25.81 15.04 4.42
CA ASP A 380 26.82 16.07 4.51
C ASP A 380 27.65 15.97 5.80
N GLY A 381 28.44 17.00 6.10
CA GLY A 381 29.27 17.01 7.32
C GLY A 381 28.51 17.24 8.60
N THR A 382 27.20 17.58 8.54
CA THR A 382 26.32 17.78 9.71
C THR A 382 25.55 16.54 10.08
N PHE A 383 25.18 15.74 9.07
CA PHE A 383 24.53 14.44 9.24
C PHE A 383 25.03 13.48 8.17
N THR A 384 25.80 12.50 8.58
CA THR A 384 26.48 11.55 7.71
C THR A 384 25.68 10.24 7.59
N LYS A 385 26.08 9.38 6.63
CA LYS A 385 25.54 8.02 6.51
C LYS A 385 25.75 7.23 7.80
N GLU A 386 26.88 7.37 8.46
CA GLU A 386 27.18 6.71 9.74
C GLU A 386 26.29 7.24 10.87
N ASP A 387 25.88 8.51 10.83
CA ASP A 387 24.93 9.05 11.82
C ASP A 387 23.52 8.53 11.59
N TYR A 388 23.13 8.34 10.32
CA TYR A 388 21.89 7.66 9.99
C TYR A 388 21.87 6.20 10.48
N GLN A 389 22.95 5.45 10.29
CA GLN A 389 23.06 4.08 10.80
C GLN A 389 22.94 4.04 12.34
N LYS A 390 23.53 5.03 13.04
CA LYS A 390 23.33 5.16 14.48
C LYS A 390 21.89 5.52 14.85
N LEU A 391 21.21 6.36 14.07
CA LEU A 391 19.80 6.66 14.28
C LEU A 391 18.96 5.38 14.20
N VAL A 392 19.14 4.56 13.14
CA VAL A 392 18.44 3.30 12.99
C VAL A 392 18.73 2.36 14.16
N GLN A 393 19.98 2.26 14.60
CA GLN A 393 20.33 1.46 15.78
C GLN A 393 19.64 1.96 17.05
N ARG A 394 19.54 3.28 17.26
CA ARG A 394 18.85 3.89 18.41
C ARG A 394 17.35 3.60 18.37
N MET A 395 16.73 3.71 17.18
CA MET A 395 15.33 3.36 16.97
C MET A 395 15.07 1.87 17.24
N TYR A 396 15.90 0.98 16.69
CA TYR A 396 15.82 -0.47 16.92
C TYR A 396 15.94 -0.83 18.41
N ASN A 397 16.77 -0.10 19.17
CA ASN A 397 16.92 -0.28 20.61
C ASN A 397 15.78 0.34 21.45
N GLY A 398 14.78 0.97 20.80
CA GLY A 398 13.64 1.59 21.49
C GLY A 398 13.96 2.90 22.18
N GLU A 399 15.00 3.65 21.75
CA GLU A 399 15.30 4.97 22.31
C GLU A 399 14.27 6.03 21.85
N TYR A 400 13.55 5.76 20.76
CA TYR A 400 12.44 6.57 20.27
C TYR A 400 11.16 5.74 20.26
N GLU A 401 10.13 6.26 20.89
CA GLU A 401 8.77 5.74 20.78
C GLU A 401 8.04 6.51 19.66
N VAL A 402 7.95 5.91 18.48
CA VAL A 402 7.26 6.50 17.34
C VAL A 402 5.83 5.98 17.30
N SER A 403 4.85 6.88 17.44
CA SER A 403 3.44 6.50 17.39
C SER A 403 3.04 6.14 15.97
N SER A 404 2.36 4.99 15.81
CA SER A 404 1.72 4.54 14.56
C SER A 404 0.26 5.01 14.44
N ASP A 405 -0.26 5.80 15.39
CA ASP A 405 -1.61 6.36 15.31
C ASP A 405 -1.71 7.23 14.05
N SER A 406 -2.58 6.81 13.12
CA SER A 406 -2.83 7.49 11.85
C SER A 406 -4.07 8.39 11.88
N THR A 407 -4.71 8.53 13.04
CA THR A 407 -5.99 9.23 13.22
C THR A 407 -5.85 10.56 13.94
N THR A 408 -4.86 10.68 14.82
CA THR A 408 -4.63 11.86 15.65
C THR A 408 -3.31 12.53 15.26
N PHE A 409 -3.39 13.79 14.80
CA PHE A 409 -2.19 14.57 14.46
C PHE A 409 -1.27 14.68 15.68
N PRO A 410 0.05 14.44 15.54
CA PRO A 410 0.99 14.40 16.66
C PRO A 410 1.09 15.70 17.45
N GLU A 411 1.11 15.60 18.78
CA GLU A 411 1.48 16.72 19.65
C GLU A 411 3.01 16.88 19.67
N THR A 412 3.53 18.09 19.43
CA THR A 412 4.96 18.38 19.29
C THR A 412 5.36 19.65 20.04
N GLU A 413 6.67 19.82 20.28
CA GLU A 413 7.24 21.06 20.79
C GLU A 413 7.58 22.04 19.67
N ILE A 414 7.80 21.56 18.45
CA ILE A 414 7.91 22.40 17.24
C ILE A 414 6.55 22.96 16.84
N THR A 415 6.54 23.97 15.96
CA THR A 415 5.30 24.42 15.32
C THR A 415 4.95 23.50 14.15
N ALA A 416 3.93 22.66 14.30
CA ALA A 416 3.37 21.86 13.23
C ALA A 416 1.92 22.29 12.95
N THR A 417 1.61 22.60 11.68
CA THR A 417 0.29 23.10 11.29
C THR A 417 -0.32 22.18 10.24
N ASP A 418 -1.46 21.56 10.57
CA ASP A 418 -2.25 20.76 9.65
C ASP A 418 -3.31 21.65 8.96
N TYR A 419 -3.27 21.68 7.62
CA TYR A 419 -4.20 22.41 6.75
C TYR A 419 -5.33 21.54 6.19
N GLY A 420 -5.38 20.26 6.56
CA GLY A 420 -6.34 19.30 6.05
C GLY A 420 -6.07 18.92 4.59
N SER A 421 -7.03 19.14 3.70
CA SER A 421 -6.92 18.79 2.28
C SER A 421 -7.10 19.99 1.36
N ILE A 422 -6.35 20.00 0.24
CA ILE A 422 -6.48 21.01 -0.82
C ILE A 422 -7.78 20.81 -1.60
N LYS A 423 -8.23 19.57 -1.77
CA LYS A 423 -9.44 19.16 -2.51
C LYS A 423 -10.41 18.38 -1.65
#